data_3f4d9d47771fc531609ac2325b2b9d17
#
_entry.id   3f4d9d47771fc531609ac2325b2b9d17
#
_cell.length_a   1.000
_cell.length_b   1.000
_cell.length_c   1.000
_cell.angle_alpha   90.00
_cell.angle_beta   90.00
_cell.angle_gamma   90.00
#
_symmetry.space_group_name_H-M   'P 1'
#
loop_
_entity.id
_entity.type
_entity.pdbx_description
1 polymer ?
#
loop_
_entity_poly.entity_id
_entity_poly.type
_entity_poly.pdbx_seq_one_letter_code
_entity_poly.pdbx_strand_id
1 'polypeptide(L)'
;EIQINDGTNTTIDIRDADSNASNEIQTITSTDGSVTVTPSGINYNLSVASADPTVVTAGTDISVTGDGSVATPYVIANTRPDIFYPPSIEVNVATTGTGRTIDLHAEYLAQYGTPSVVSAGAPAAIPTYANNELYYYVTYYDPAVFANVSVNNVGVMTYDVIASPTDYNTLINVVFVAQ
;
A
#
# COMPACT_ATOMS: atom_id res chain seq x y z
N GLU A 1 12.80 52.38 -46.91
CA GLU A 1 13.87 52.17 -47.87
C GLU A 1 15.17 52.68 -47.24
N ILE A 2 16.14 51.79 -46.97
CA ILE A 2 17.43 52.17 -46.38
C ILE A 2 18.36 52.48 -47.57
N GLN A 3 18.74 53.74 -47.77
CA GLN A 3 19.75 54.14 -48.75
C GLN A 3 21.10 54.23 -48.09
N ILE A 4 22.03 53.39 -48.50
CA ILE A 4 23.45 53.48 -48.16
C ILE A 4 24.14 54.23 -49.25
N ASN A 5 24.58 55.48 -49.01
CA ASN A 5 24.92 56.44 -50.06
C ASN A 5 26.42 56.78 -50.19
N ASP A 6 27.41 56.08 -49.63
CA ASP A 6 28.79 56.50 -49.76
C ASP A 6 29.84 55.40 -49.83
N GLY A 7 29.45 54.18 -50.05
CA GLY A 7 30.40 53.06 -50.20
C GLY A 7 31.21 52.69 -48.97
N THR A 8 30.97 53.32 -47.82
CA THR A 8 31.52 52.90 -46.54
C THR A 8 30.59 51.83 -45.94
N ASN A 9 31.15 50.70 -45.50
CA ASN A 9 30.39 49.67 -44.81
C ASN A 9 29.88 50.22 -43.50
N THR A 10 28.65 50.72 -43.48
CA THR A 10 27.95 51.07 -42.28
C THR A 10 27.17 49.84 -41.82
N THR A 11 27.56 49.26 -40.68
CA THR A 11 26.76 48.23 -40.04
C THR A 11 25.60 48.93 -39.37
N ILE A 12 24.41 48.67 -39.88
CA ILE A 12 23.18 49.12 -39.22
C ILE A 12 22.71 47.97 -38.34
N ASP A 13 22.72 48.18 -37.03
CA ASP A 13 21.99 47.26 -36.14
C ASP A 13 20.52 47.53 -36.21
N ILE A 14 19.80 46.59 -36.81
CA ILE A 14 18.34 46.73 -36.99
C ILE A 14 17.52 46.17 -35.85
N ARG A 15 18.18 45.75 -34.79
CA ARG A 15 17.53 45.10 -33.63
C ARG A 15 16.94 46.08 -32.65
N ASP A 16 17.58 47.27 -32.55
CA ASP A 16 17.04 48.39 -31.75
C ASP A 16 17.45 49.76 -32.28
N ALA A 17 17.08 50.83 -31.59
CA ALA A 17 17.35 52.22 -31.98
C ALA A 17 18.67 52.81 -31.46
N ASP A 18 19.37 52.15 -30.55
CA ASP A 18 20.54 52.71 -29.88
C ASP A 18 21.87 52.07 -30.26
N SER A 19 21.90 51.06 -31.12
CA SER A 19 23.08 50.34 -31.59
C SER A 19 23.90 49.66 -30.47
N ASN A 20 23.32 49.40 -29.33
CA ASN A 20 23.96 48.77 -28.19
C ASN A 20 23.54 47.30 -28.07
N ALA A 21 24.23 46.40 -28.71
CA ALA A 21 23.94 44.96 -28.71
C ALA A 21 23.91 44.30 -27.30
N SER A 22 24.26 45.03 -26.25
CA SER A 22 24.29 44.48 -24.90
C SER A 22 23.01 44.70 -24.12
N ASN A 23 22.14 45.64 -24.51
CA ASN A 23 20.88 45.94 -23.82
C ASN A 23 19.65 45.22 -24.43
N GLU A 24 19.84 44.54 -25.54
CA GLU A 24 18.80 43.71 -26.19
C GLU A 24 18.52 42.39 -25.47
N ILE A 25 19.39 42.06 -24.53
CA ILE A 25 19.22 40.85 -23.75
C ILE A 25 18.19 41.11 -22.65
N GLN A 26 17.03 40.47 -22.75
CA GLN A 26 16.07 40.52 -21.70
C GLN A 26 16.66 39.92 -20.41
N THR A 27 16.53 40.62 -19.31
CA THR A 27 16.92 40.07 -18.01
C THR A 27 15.90 39.01 -17.61
N ILE A 28 16.33 37.77 -17.54
CA ILE A 28 15.52 36.68 -17.00
C ILE A 28 15.88 36.52 -15.54
N THR A 29 14.90 36.69 -14.66
CA THR A 29 15.07 36.55 -13.22
C THR A 29 14.09 35.53 -12.66
N SER A 30 14.54 34.78 -11.64
CA SER A 30 13.66 33.95 -10.81
C SER A 30 13.60 34.61 -9.43
N THR A 31 12.50 35.25 -9.11
CA THR A 31 12.33 36.03 -7.88
C THR A 31 12.25 35.16 -6.63
N ASP A 32 11.75 33.94 -6.78
CA ASP A 32 11.59 32.95 -5.73
C ASP A 32 12.74 31.90 -5.68
N GLY A 33 13.71 32.00 -6.61
CA GLY A 33 14.81 31.06 -6.70
C GLY A 33 14.43 29.67 -7.21
N SER A 34 13.19 29.47 -7.66
CA SER A 34 12.70 28.16 -8.15
C SER A 34 13.40 27.71 -9.44
N VAL A 35 13.93 28.67 -10.21
CA VAL A 35 14.67 28.43 -11.44
C VAL A 35 16.05 29.04 -11.33
N THR A 36 17.10 28.24 -11.57
CA THR A 36 18.45 28.76 -11.73
C THR A 36 18.63 29.27 -13.16
N VAL A 37 18.99 30.54 -13.30
CA VAL A 37 19.26 31.18 -14.57
C VAL A 37 20.78 31.36 -14.70
N THR A 38 21.40 30.67 -15.66
CA THR A 38 22.86 30.78 -15.91
C THR A 38 23.07 31.40 -17.28
N PRO A 39 23.59 32.64 -17.37
CA PRO A 39 23.92 33.29 -18.63
C PRO A 39 25.08 32.56 -19.36
N SER A 40 24.94 32.34 -20.65
CA SER A 40 26.00 31.83 -21.51
C SER A 40 25.99 32.56 -22.86
N GLY A 41 26.68 33.68 -22.92
CA GLY A 41 26.65 34.57 -24.06
C GLY A 41 25.26 35.19 -24.27
N ILE A 42 24.68 34.99 -25.44
CA ILE A 42 23.31 35.40 -25.74
C ILE A 42 22.23 34.36 -25.32
N ASN A 43 22.65 33.24 -24.76
CA ASN A 43 21.75 32.18 -24.32
C ASN A 43 21.59 32.20 -22.80
N TYR A 44 20.43 31.84 -22.32
CA TYR A 44 20.13 31.59 -20.92
C TYR A 44 19.82 30.11 -20.72
N ASN A 45 20.65 29.44 -19.92
CA ASN A 45 20.32 28.11 -19.45
C ASN A 45 19.40 28.23 -18.23
N LEU A 46 18.17 27.72 -18.36
CA LEU A 46 17.24 27.63 -17.27
C LEU A 46 17.23 26.20 -16.74
N SER A 47 17.55 26.03 -15.48
CA SER A 47 17.41 24.75 -14.80
C SER A 47 16.55 24.95 -13.54
N VAL A 48 15.60 24.06 -13.35
CA VAL A 48 14.89 23.95 -12.07
C VAL A 48 15.84 23.18 -11.14
N ALA A 49 16.14 23.74 -9.98
CA ALA A 49 16.74 22.94 -8.92
C ALA A 49 15.84 21.71 -8.75
N SER A 50 16.41 20.53 -8.77
CA SER A 50 15.66 19.30 -8.45
C SER A 50 14.83 19.62 -7.22
N ALA A 51 13.51 19.54 -7.33
CA ALA A 51 12.64 19.74 -6.18
C ALA A 51 13.21 18.90 -5.05
N ASP A 52 13.36 19.53 -3.89
CA ASP A 52 13.87 18.83 -2.70
C ASP A 52 13.10 17.49 -2.62
N PRO A 53 13.76 16.35 -2.72
CA PRO A 53 13.04 15.10 -2.84
C PRO A 53 12.12 14.99 -1.62
N THR A 54 10.84 14.80 -1.85
CA THR A 54 9.91 14.54 -0.74
C THR A 54 10.44 13.33 0.02
N VAL A 55 10.98 13.55 1.21
CA VAL A 55 11.49 12.47 2.05
C VAL A 55 10.31 11.86 2.78
N VAL A 56 9.98 10.62 2.45
CA VAL A 56 9.02 9.82 3.19
C VAL A 56 9.79 8.85 4.08
N THR A 57 9.70 9.05 5.39
CA THR A 57 10.38 8.19 6.36
C THR A 57 9.41 7.18 6.94
N ALA A 58 9.80 5.91 6.96
CA ALA A 58 9.03 4.86 7.60
C ALA A 58 8.98 5.07 9.11
N GLY A 59 7.79 5.00 9.68
CA GLY A 59 7.58 4.86 11.13
C GLY A 59 7.71 3.41 11.58
N THR A 60 7.45 3.15 12.87
CA THR A 60 7.41 1.79 13.40
C THR A 60 6.32 0.98 12.67
N ASP A 61 6.65 -0.24 12.25
CA ASP A 61 5.76 -1.18 11.56
C ASP A 61 5.20 -0.68 10.20
N ILE A 62 5.85 0.29 9.61
CA ILE A 62 5.55 0.77 8.26
C ILE A 62 6.78 0.54 7.38
N SER A 63 6.60 -0.03 6.20
CA SER A 63 7.60 -0.04 5.15
C SER A 63 7.29 1.05 4.12
N VAL A 64 8.33 1.70 3.63
CA VAL A 64 8.25 2.66 2.52
C VAL A 64 9.25 2.21 1.47
N THR A 65 8.80 1.97 0.27
CA THR A 65 9.64 1.65 -0.89
C THR A 65 9.37 2.63 -2.03
N GLY A 66 10.29 2.71 -2.99
CA GLY A 66 10.22 3.67 -4.09
C GLY A 66 10.91 5.00 -3.75
N ASP A 67 11.05 5.84 -4.76
CA ASP A 67 11.72 7.15 -4.68
C ASP A 67 10.78 8.33 -4.99
N GLY A 68 9.49 8.06 -5.18
CA GLY A 68 8.46 9.05 -5.50
C GLY A 68 8.43 9.49 -6.97
N SER A 69 9.24 8.89 -7.83
CA SER A 69 9.17 9.12 -9.27
C SER A 69 7.96 8.43 -9.90
N VAL A 70 7.59 8.82 -11.12
CA VAL A 70 6.51 8.15 -11.88
C VAL A 70 6.85 6.68 -12.14
N ALA A 71 8.14 6.35 -12.30
CA ALA A 71 8.60 4.98 -12.57
C ALA A 71 8.67 4.12 -11.28
N THR A 72 8.97 4.75 -10.14
CA THR A 72 9.11 4.10 -8.83
C THR A 72 8.38 4.90 -7.76
N PRO A 73 7.04 4.90 -7.79
CA PRO A 73 6.23 5.64 -6.82
C PRO A 73 6.47 5.12 -5.40
N TYR A 74 6.24 5.96 -4.40
CA TYR A 74 6.24 5.50 -3.02
C TYR A 74 5.14 4.46 -2.80
N VAL A 75 5.52 3.30 -2.27
CA VAL A 75 4.60 2.28 -1.77
C VAL A 75 4.74 2.22 -0.26
N ILE A 76 3.65 2.43 0.44
CA ILE A 76 3.58 2.42 1.90
C ILE A 76 2.77 1.20 2.31
N ALA A 77 3.36 0.32 3.11
CA ALA A 77 2.72 -0.90 3.58
C ALA A 77 2.87 -1.05 5.10
N ASN A 78 1.85 -1.62 5.73
CA ASN A 78 1.95 -2.08 7.11
C ASN A 78 2.78 -3.36 7.16
N THR A 79 3.73 -3.45 8.10
CA THR A 79 4.58 -4.64 8.29
C THR A 79 4.11 -5.52 9.46
N ARG A 80 3.12 -5.08 10.23
CA ARG A 80 2.50 -5.94 11.25
C ARG A 80 1.56 -6.92 10.57
N PRO A 81 1.60 -8.19 10.94
CA PRO A 81 0.56 -9.11 10.53
C PRO A 81 -0.77 -8.72 11.19
N ASP A 82 -1.84 -8.62 10.41
CA ASP A 82 -3.19 -8.45 10.92
C ASP A 82 -3.68 -9.80 11.46
N ILE A 83 -3.61 -9.94 12.80
CA ILE A 83 -3.98 -11.15 13.52
C ILE A 83 -5.36 -10.96 14.12
N PHE A 84 -6.26 -11.91 13.89
CA PHE A 84 -7.59 -11.87 14.51
C PHE A 84 -8.12 -13.27 14.84
N TYR A 85 -9.02 -13.32 15.79
CA TYR A 85 -9.79 -14.52 16.07
C TYR A 85 -10.97 -14.60 15.11
N PRO A 86 -11.18 -15.76 14.44
CA PRO A 86 -12.41 -15.98 13.71
C PRO A 86 -13.60 -15.96 14.67
N PRO A 87 -14.83 -15.88 14.15
CA PRO A 87 -16.02 -16.02 14.98
C PRO A 87 -16.07 -17.41 15.64
N SER A 88 -16.85 -17.55 16.68
CA SER A 88 -17.06 -18.86 17.34
C SER A 88 -17.58 -19.90 16.35
N ILE A 89 -16.92 -21.03 16.29
CA ILE A 89 -17.23 -22.13 15.38
C ILE A 89 -17.67 -23.33 16.22
N GLU A 90 -18.78 -23.93 15.85
CA GLU A 90 -19.28 -25.14 16.51
C GLU A 90 -18.47 -26.34 16.08
N VAL A 91 -17.89 -27.06 17.05
CA VAL A 91 -17.21 -28.33 16.83
C VAL A 91 -17.99 -29.45 17.50
N ASN A 92 -18.60 -30.33 16.72
CA ASN A 92 -19.37 -31.44 17.28
C ASN A 92 -18.45 -32.54 17.83
N VAL A 93 -18.41 -32.67 19.14
CA VAL A 93 -17.63 -33.66 19.91
C VAL A 93 -18.51 -34.68 20.63
N ALA A 94 -19.81 -34.72 20.33
CA ALA A 94 -20.78 -35.62 21.00
C ALA A 94 -20.48 -37.11 20.74
N THR A 95 -19.80 -37.42 19.66
CA THR A 95 -19.42 -38.80 19.30
C THR A 95 -17.97 -38.84 18.85
N THR A 96 -17.28 -39.93 19.14
CA THR A 96 -15.94 -40.18 18.60
C THR A 96 -15.98 -40.44 17.10
N GLY A 97 -14.90 -40.16 16.40
CA GLY A 97 -14.77 -40.39 14.95
C GLY A 97 -13.50 -39.81 14.39
N THR A 98 -13.08 -40.31 13.24
CA THR A 98 -11.86 -39.91 12.57
C THR A 98 -12.13 -39.15 11.28
N GLY A 99 -11.17 -38.29 10.86
CA GLY A 99 -11.21 -37.59 9.59
C GLY A 99 -12.35 -36.58 9.47
N ARG A 100 -12.81 -36.00 10.56
CA ARG A 100 -13.82 -34.95 10.54
C ARG A 100 -13.22 -33.67 9.98
N THR A 101 -14.06 -32.88 9.31
CA THR A 101 -13.61 -31.62 8.71
C THR A 101 -14.52 -30.45 9.09
N ILE A 102 -13.91 -29.27 9.20
CA ILE A 102 -14.61 -27.98 9.30
C ILE A 102 -13.93 -27.03 8.33
N ASP A 103 -14.71 -26.36 7.50
CA ASP A 103 -14.21 -25.25 6.67
C ASP A 103 -14.27 -23.96 7.50
N LEU A 104 -13.13 -23.63 8.12
CA LEU A 104 -13.00 -22.46 8.99
C LEU A 104 -13.23 -21.15 8.22
N HIS A 105 -12.84 -21.11 6.92
CA HIS A 105 -13.07 -19.93 6.10
C HIS A 105 -14.56 -19.76 5.75
N ALA A 106 -15.26 -20.83 5.43
CA ALA A 106 -16.69 -20.77 5.18
C ALA A 106 -17.48 -20.30 6.41
N GLU A 107 -17.12 -20.79 7.61
CA GLU A 107 -17.70 -20.34 8.87
C GLU A 107 -17.44 -18.84 9.15
N TYR A 108 -16.24 -18.39 8.87
CA TYR A 108 -15.86 -16.98 8.95
C TYR A 108 -16.71 -16.11 8.00
N LEU A 109 -16.83 -16.50 6.73
CA LEU A 109 -17.66 -15.79 5.76
C LEU A 109 -19.13 -15.77 6.13
N ALA A 110 -19.67 -16.90 6.64
CA ALA A 110 -21.07 -17.02 7.01
C ALA A 110 -21.47 -16.02 8.11
N GLN A 111 -20.57 -15.78 9.07
CA GLN A 111 -20.89 -14.91 10.21
C GLN A 111 -20.52 -13.44 9.94
N TYR A 112 -19.37 -13.15 9.30
CA TYR A 112 -18.95 -11.78 9.03
C TYR A 112 -19.64 -11.18 7.80
N GLY A 113 -19.87 -11.98 6.75
CA GLY A 113 -20.57 -11.55 5.55
C GLY A 113 -22.08 -11.31 5.77
N THR A 114 -22.67 -11.97 6.78
CA THR A 114 -24.08 -11.83 7.11
C THR A 114 -24.32 -11.74 8.63
N PRO A 115 -23.84 -10.68 9.30
CA PRO A 115 -24.01 -10.53 10.74
C PRO A 115 -25.50 -10.46 11.10
N SER A 116 -25.89 -11.16 12.17
CA SER A 116 -27.27 -11.23 12.63
C SER A 116 -27.86 -9.88 13.07
N VAL A 117 -27.00 -8.98 13.56
CA VAL A 117 -27.38 -7.63 14.02
C VAL A 117 -26.26 -6.66 13.68
N VAL A 118 -26.60 -5.50 13.16
CA VAL A 118 -25.67 -4.39 12.90
C VAL A 118 -26.14 -3.13 13.60
N SER A 119 -25.22 -2.27 14.00
CA SER A 119 -25.56 -0.96 14.57
C SER A 119 -26.12 -0.01 13.50
N ALA A 120 -26.92 0.96 13.92
CA ALA A 120 -27.46 1.97 13.02
C ALA A 120 -26.34 2.71 12.27
N GLY A 121 -26.44 2.75 10.94
CA GLY A 121 -25.45 3.40 10.07
C GLY A 121 -24.23 2.53 9.72
N ALA A 122 -24.08 1.32 10.27
CA ALA A 122 -23.01 0.41 9.87
C ALA A 122 -23.31 -0.23 8.50
N PRO A 123 -22.26 -0.61 7.74
CA PRO A 123 -22.44 -1.48 6.57
C PRO A 123 -23.14 -2.79 6.93
N ALA A 124 -23.87 -3.36 5.98
CA ALA A 124 -24.62 -4.60 6.20
C ALA A 124 -23.75 -5.84 6.44
N ALA A 125 -22.48 -5.78 6.04
CA ALA A 125 -21.49 -6.85 6.19
C ALA A 125 -20.18 -6.29 6.75
N ILE A 126 -19.44 -7.12 7.48
CA ILE A 126 -18.05 -6.85 7.86
C ILE A 126 -17.18 -7.22 6.67
N PRO A 127 -16.19 -6.39 6.28
CA PRO A 127 -15.23 -6.76 5.25
C PRO A 127 -14.53 -8.08 5.59
N THR A 128 -14.34 -8.95 4.59
CA THR A 128 -13.73 -10.26 4.76
C THR A 128 -12.56 -10.44 3.80
N TYR A 129 -11.62 -11.31 4.18
CA TYR A 129 -10.52 -11.74 3.33
C TYR A 129 -10.93 -12.98 2.51
N ALA A 130 -10.36 -13.13 1.32
CA ALA A 130 -10.43 -14.37 0.57
C ALA A 130 -9.57 -15.47 1.24
N ASN A 131 -9.85 -16.73 0.94
CA ASN A 131 -9.16 -17.85 1.59
C ASN A 131 -7.65 -17.91 1.30
N ASN A 132 -7.20 -17.35 0.18
CA ASN A 132 -5.79 -17.25 -0.21
C ASN A 132 -5.11 -15.97 0.31
N GLU A 133 -5.81 -15.14 1.06
CA GLU A 133 -5.29 -13.93 1.72
C GLU A 133 -5.07 -14.19 3.22
N LEU A 134 -5.27 -15.42 3.68
CA LEU A 134 -5.19 -15.79 5.09
C LEU A 134 -4.23 -16.98 5.31
N TYR A 135 -3.49 -16.89 6.42
CA TYR A 135 -2.89 -18.05 7.07
C TYR A 135 -3.78 -18.50 8.23
N TYR A 136 -3.90 -19.80 8.42
CA TYR A 136 -4.75 -20.43 9.44
C TYR A 136 -3.88 -21.14 10.45
N TYR A 137 -4.09 -20.86 11.74
CA TYR A 137 -3.33 -21.45 12.83
C TYR A 137 -4.27 -22.08 13.85
N VAL A 138 -4.00 -23.32 14.23
CA VAL A 138 -4.54 -23.93 15.44
C VAL A 138 -3.48 -23.77 16.52
N THR A 139 -3.67 -22.83 17.43
CA THR A 139 -2.68 -22.48 18.46
C THR A 139 -2.77 -23.37 19.68
N TYR A 140 -3.92 -24.00 19.89
CA TYR A 140 -4.15 -24.98 20.96
C TYR A 140 -5.34 -25.85 20.61
N TYR A 141 -5.31 -27.10 21.06
CA TYR A 141 -6.46 -27.99 21.18
C TYR A 141 -6.27 -28.92 22.36
N ASP A 142 -7.39 -29.41 22.93
CA ASP A 142 -7.36 -30.38 24.03
C ASP A 142 -6.97 -31.78 23.49
N PRO A 143 -5.77 -32.29 23.83
CA PRO A 143 -5.31 -33.59 23.34
C PRO A 143 -6.04 -34.79 23.97
N ALA A 144 -6.83 -34.57 25.01
CA ALA A 144 -7.68 -35.62 25.58
C ALA A 144 -8.94 -35.88 24.73
N VAL A 145 -9.34 -34.92 23.89
CA VAL A 145 -10.54 -34.98 23.06
C VAL A 145 -10.20 -35.04 21.56
N PHE A 146 -9.19 -34.31 21.14
CA PHE A 146 -8.81 -34.18 19.73
C PHE A 146 -7.46 -34.87 19.43
N ALA A 147 -7.36 -35.44 18.23
CA ALA A 147 -6.11 -35.97 17.69
C ALA A 147 -6.02 -35.66 16.18
N ASN A 148 -4.82 -35.80 15.62
CA ASN A 148 -4.54 -35.63 14.18
C ASN A 148 -5.07 -34.30 13.61
N VAL A 149 -5.00 -33.22 14.41
CA VAL A 149 -5.47 -31.90 14.00
C VAL A 149 -4.52 -31.31 12.98
N SER A 150 -5.06 -30.89 11.84
CA SER A 150 -4.33 -30.19 10.77
C SER A 150 -5.24 -29.19 10.09
N VAL A 151 -4.66 -28.18 9.43
CA VAL A 151 -5.41 -27.20 8.62
C VAL A 151 -4.66 -26.99 7.30
N ASN A 152 -5.38 -26.95 6.20
CA ASN A 152 -4.80 -26.71 4.89
C ASN A 152 -4.74 -25.22 4.56
N ASN A 153 -4.12 -24.88 3.42
CA ASN A 153 -3.91 -23.49 2.98
C ASN A 153 -5.19 -22.75 2.51
N VAL A 154 -6.34 -23.42 2.47
CA VAL A 154 -7.63 -22.80 2.14
C VAL A 154 -8.59 -22.78 3.32
N GLY A 155 -8.10 -23.12 4.53
CA GLY A 155 -8.85 -23.00 5.77
C GLY A 155 -9.68 -24.23 6.14
N VAL A 156 -9.53 -25.38 5.47
CA VAL A 156 -10.19 -26.62 5.90
C VAL A 156 -9.37 -27.29 6.97
N MET A 157 -9.92 -27.36 8.17
CA MET A 157 -9.36 -28.10 9.31
C MET A 157 -9.86 -29.55 9.29
N THR A 158 -8.94 -30.50 9.49
CA THR A 158 -9.22 -31.93 9.66
C THR A 158 -8.81 -32.35 11.06
N TYR A 159 -9.60 -33.17 11.72
CA TYR A 159 -9.35 -33.62 13.09
C TYR A 159 -10.07 -34.94 13.39
N ASP A 160 -9.57 -35.62 14.41
CA ASP A 160 -10.25 -36.79 15.01
C ASP A 160 -10.82 -36.39 16.36
N VAL A 161 -11.98 -36.94 16.72
CA VAL A 161 -12.53 -36.90 18.07
C VAL A 161 -12.28 -38.26 18.73
N ILE A 162 -11.38 -38.29 19.70
CA ILE A 162 -10.95 -39.52 20.36
C ILE A 162 -11.72 -39.79 21.67
N ALA A 163 -12.32 -38.77 22.26
CA ALA A 163 -13.18 -38.89 23.40
C ALA A 163 -14.25 -37.81 23.40
N SER A 164 -15.44 -38.09 23.94
CA SER A 164 -16.46 -37.07 24.22
C SER A 164 -16.17 -36.43 25.56
N PRO A 165 -16.07 -35.09 25.64
CA PRO A 165 -15.82 -34.43 26.92
C PRO A 165 -17.02 -34.58 27.85
N THR A 166 -16.75 -34.61 29.16
CA THR A 166 -17.77 -34.71 30.22
C THR A 166 -18.14 -33.33 30.78
N ASP A 167 -17.40 -32.31 30.40
CA ASP A 167 -17.60 -30.92 30.82
C ASP A 167 -17.33 -29.94 29.67
N TYR A 168 -17.43 -28.64 29.97
CA TYR A 168 -17.22 -27.54 28.98
C TYR A 168 -15.77 -27.03 28.94
N ASN A 169 -14.79 -27.75 29.48
CA ASN A 169 -13.39 -27.32 29.55
C ASN A 169 -12.59 -27.64 28.29
N THR A 170 -13.21 -28.30 27.31
CA THR A 170 -12.57 -28.66 26.04
C THR A 170 -12.48 -27.46 25.12
N LEU A 171 -11.29 -27.14 24.67
CA LEU A 171 -11.03 -26.00 23.83
C LEU A 171 -10.28 -26.40 22.55
N ILE A 172 -10.57 -25.73 21.48
CA ILE A 172 -9.74 -25.62 20.29
C ILE A 172 -9.62 -24.13 19.95
N ASN A 173 -8.41 -23.64 19.82
CA ASN A 173 -8.13 -22.24 19.60
C ASN A 173 -7.57 -22.02 18.20
N VAL A 174 -8.28 -21.23 17.41
CA VAL A 174 -7.95 -20.91 16.03
C VAL A 174 -7.64 -19.44 15.91
N VAL A 175 -6.63 -19.10 15.11
CA VAL A 175 -6.24 -17.72 14.82
C VAL A 175 -6.03 -17.59 13.31
N PHE A 176 -6.52 -16.50 12.75
CA PHE A 176 -6.27 -16.11 11.36
C PHE A 176 -5.27 -14.98 11.32
N VAL A 177 -4.41 -15.01 10.29
CA VAL A 177 -3.42 -13.98 10.03
C VAL A 177 -3.54 -13.59 8.57
N ALA A 178 -3.78 -12.30 8.28
CA ALA A 178 -3.77 -11.80 6.92
C ALA A 178 -2.34 -11.85 6.33
N GLN A 179 -2.25 -12.19 5.03
CA GLN A 179 -0.99 -12.31 4.29
C GLN A 179 -0.47 -10.94 3.84
#